data_889de3e8f8c1e69ab90dab6a6d5b84c4
#
_entry.id   889de3e8f8c1e69ab90dab6a6d5b84c4
#
_cell.length_a   1.000
_cell.length_b   1.000
_cell.length_c   1.000
_cell.angle_alpha   90.00
_cell.angle_beta   90.00
_cell.angle_gamma   90.00
#
_symmetry.space_group_name_H-M   'P 1'
#
loop_
_entity.id
_entity.type
_entity.pdbx_description
1 polymer ?
#
loop_
_entity_poly.entity_id
_entity_poly.type
_entity_poly.pdbx_seq_one_letter_code
_entity_poly.pdbx_strand_id
1 'polypeptide(L)'
;MTTTETTTTETTTTRPLYVIAAEIKRDWAKPYFGAVPYLEAMRALNDITDKFYYDDGRDVVCYFIANAATWRGDTARRVKAELRAMLKGG
;
A
#
# COMPACT_ATOMS: atom_id res chain seq x y z
N MET A 1 -2.55 -9.80 -28.64
CA MET A 1 -2.40 -9.38 -28.12
C MET A 1 -2.13 -9.33 -27.61
N THR A 2 -1.95 -9.41 -27.49
CA THR A 2 -1.56 -9.12 -26.76
C THR A 2 -1.23 -8.95 -26.07
N THR A 3 -1.04 -9.18 -25.99
CA THR A 3 -0.64 -8.87 -25.16
C THR A 3 -0.45 -8.65 -24.49
N THR A 4 -0.30 -8.92 -24.53
CA THR A 4 -0.08 -8.57 -23.70
C THR A 4 0.12 -8.42 -23.11
N GLU A 5 0.26 -8.61 -23.18
CA GLU A 5 0.46 -8.30 -22.44
C GLU A 5 0.81 -8.05 -21.69
N THR A 6 0.85 -8.32 -21.99
CA THR A 6 1.22 -7.98 -21.11
C THR A 6 1.54 -7.82 -20.42
N THR A 7 1.65 -7.99 -20.55
CA THR A 7 2.03 -7.72 -19.73
C THR A 7 2.33 -7.56 -19.00
N THR A 8 2.46 -7.76 -19.03
CA THR A 8 2.82 -7.51 -18.16
C THR A 8 3.13 -7.37 -17.50
N THR A 9 3.34 -7.60 -17.61
CA THR A 9 3.70 -7.38 -16.82
C THR A 9 3.93 -7.24 -16.24
N GLU A 10 4.08 -7.45 -16.32
CA GLU A 10 4.30 -7.28 -15.58
C GLU A 10 4.53 -7.03 -14.85
N THR A 11 4.59 -7.13 -15.13
CA THR A 11 4.90 -7.10 -14.38
C THR A 11 4.70 -6.87 -13.27
N THR A 12 5.02 -7.35 -13.12
CA THR A 12 4.84 -7.13 -11.79
C THR A 12 5.32 -5.83 -11.32
N THR A 13 4.85 -4.88 -11.86
CA THR A 13 5.20 -3.54 -11.53
C THR A 13 4.59 -3.18 -10.21
N THR A 14 5.39 -2.73 -9.29
CA THR A 14 4.93 -2.30 -7.99
C THR A 14 4.30 -0.93 -8.12
N ARG A 15 3.08 -0.79 -7.64
CA ARG A 15 2.41 0.51 -7.69
C ARG A 15 3.04 1.46 -6.67
N PRO A 16 3.11 2.77 -6.97
CA PRO A 16 3.56 3.74 -5.97
C PRO A 16 2.68 3.71 -4.74
N LEU A 17 3.28 3.94 -3.58
CA LEU A 17 2.53 3.91 -2.33
C LEU A 17 1.41 4.94 -2.30
N TYR A 18 1.62 6.12 -2.90
CA TYR A 18 0.57 7.13 -2.91
C TYR A 18 -0.65 6.70 -3.72
N VAL A 19 -0.46 5.87 -4.75
CA VAL A 19 -1.57 5.31 -5.52
C VAL A 19 -2.35 4.32 -4.68
N ILE A 20 -1.61 3.45 -3.98
CA ILE A 20 -2.24 2.46 -3.09
C ILE A 20 -3.00 3.17 -1.99
N ALA A 21 -2.42 4.22 -1.40
CA ALA A 21 -3.08 4.98 -0.35
C ALA A 21 -4.38 5.61 -0.84
N ALA A 22 -4.40 6.08 -2.08
CA ALA A 22 -5.62 6.65 -2.66
C ALA A 22 -6.72 5.59 -2.77
N GLU A 23 -6.35 4.39 -3.18
CA GLU A 23 -7.31 3.29 -3.27
C GLU A 23 -7.84 2.92 -1.89
N ILE A 24 -6.98 2.87 -0.90
CA ILE A 24 -7.37 2.57 0.48
C ILE A 24 -8.39 3.60 0.96
N LYS A 25 -8.12 4.87 0.73
CA LYS A 25 -9.03 5.93 1.19
C LYS A 25 -10.39 5.86 0.51
N ARG A 26 -10.43 5.44 -0.74
CA ARG A 26 -11.70 5.29 -1.44
C ARG A 26 -12.53 4.14 -0.88
N ASP A 27 -11.86 3.06 -0.50
CA ASP A 27 -12.54 1.85 -0.03
C ASP A 27 -12.87 1.91 1.46
N TRP A 28 -11.95 2.46 2.25
CA TRP A 28 -12.09 2.49 3.71
C TRP A 28 -12.55 3.88 4.13
N ALA A 29 -13.88 4.07 4.13
CA ALA A 29 -14.47 5.39 4.36
C ALA A 29 -14.18 5.93 5.75
N LYS A 30 -14.11 5.04 6.74
CA LYS A 30 -13.86 5.46 8.13
C LYS A 30 -12.68 4.70 8.68
N PRO A 31 -11.46 5.09 8.33
CA PRO A 31 -10.28 4.38 8.81
C PRO A 31 -10.14 4.46 10.31
N TYR A 32 -9.66 3.37 10.89
CA TYR A 32 -9.31 3.36 12.29
C TYR A 32 -8.30 4.48 12.55
N PHE A 33 -8.52 5.27 13.60
CA PHE A 33 -7.69 6.46 13.81
C PHE A 33 -6.20 6.14 13.94
N GLY A 34 -5.88 4.95 14.46
CA GLY A 34 -4.47 4.53 14.57
C GLY A 34 -3.80 4.28 13.23
N ALA A 35 -4.58 4.04 12.18
CA ALA A 35 -4.04 3.83 10.84
C ALA A 35 -3.88 5.14 10.06
N VAL A 36 -4.58 6.19 10.45
CA VAL A 36 -4.63 7.44 9.68
C VAL A 36 -3.26 8.08 9.48
N PRO A 37 -2.41 8.23 10.51
CA PRO A 37 -1.11 8.86 10.29
C PRO A 37 -0.25 8.09 9.28
N TYR A 38 -0.33 6.77 9.29
CA TYR A 38 0.46 5.95 8.36
C TYR A 38 -0.11 6.01 6.96
N LEU A 39 -1.43 6.08 6.84
CA LEU A 39 -2.08 6.25 5.55
C LEU A 39 -1.69 7.60 4.94
N GLU A 40 -1.69 8.65 5.73
CA GLU A 40 -1.28 9.97 5.25
C GLU A 40 0.20 9.99 4.86
N ALA A 41 1.05 9.29 5.61
CA ALA A 41 2.45 9.18 5.27
C ALA A 41 2.63 8.47 3.93
N MET A 42 1.86 7.40 3.68
CA MET A 42 1.93 6.67 2.40
C MET A 42 1.57 7.55 1.22
N ARG A 43 0.72 8.55 1.42
CA ARG A 43 0.36 9.46 0.34
C ARG A 43 1.52 10.31 -0.15
N ALA A 44 2.56 10.42 0.66
CA ALA A 44 3.75 11.20 0.32
C ALA A 44 4.89 10.34 -0.20
N LEU A 45 4.67 9.03 -0.36
CA LEU A 45 5.73 8.10 -0.69
C LEU A 45 5.49 7.44 -2.03
N ASN A 46 6.59 7.16 -2.76
CA ASN A 46 6.55 6.35 -3.97
C ASN A 46 6.83 4.89 -3.68
N ASP A 47 7.83 4.63 -2.86
CA ASP A 47 8.36 3.29 -2.69
C ASP A 47 8.60 3.04 -1.21
N ILE A 48 8.68 1.76 -0.84
CA ILE A 48 8.99 1.40 0.54
C ILE A 48 10.41 1.79 0.94
N THR A 49 11.26 2.10 -0.04
CA THR A 49 12.61 2.57 0.25
C THR A 49 12.68 4.08 0.47
N ASP A 50 11.60 4.79 0.18
CA ASP A 50 11.52 6.23 0.44
C ASP A 50 11.38 6.48 1.92
N LYS A 51 11.69 7.71 2.32
CA LYS A 51 11.54 8.11 3.72
C LYS A 51 10.49 9.17 3.88
N PHE A 52 9.76 9.08 4.98
CA PHE A 52 8.83 10.11 5.41
C PHE A 52 9.36 10.64 6.73
N TYR A 53 10.05 11.77 6.67
CA TYR A 53 10.81 12.32 7.80
C TYR A 53 11.88 11.30 8.23
N TYR A 54 11.74 10.71 9.40
CA TYR A 54 12.72 9.76 9.93
C TYR A 54 12.33 8.31 9.69
N ASP A 55 11.09 8.08 9.22
CA ASP A 55 10.59 6.72 9.05
C ASP A 55 10.78 6.24 7.63
N ASP A 56 11.20 5.01 7.47
CA ASP A 56 11.25 4.37 6.16
C ASP A 56 9.84 4.03 5.68
N GLY A 57 9.64 4.06 4.36
CA GLY A 57 8.38 3.64 3.80
C GLY A 57 8.00 2.23 4.25
N ARG A 58 9.00 1.36 4.37
CA ARG A 58 8.80 0.00 4.87
C ARG A 58 8.15 0.01 6.26
N ASP A 59 8.67 0.82 7.17
CA ASP A 59 8.11 0.91 8.52
C ASP A 59 6.70 1.49 8.50
N VAL A 60 6.47 2.51 7.68
CA VAL A 60 5.15 3.11 7.53
C VAL A 60 4.14 2.05 7.09
N VAL A 61 4.50 1.24 6.10
CA VAL A 61 3.62 0.19 5.59
C VAL A 61 3.37 -0.87 6.67
N CYS A 62 4.41 -1.27 7.39
CA CYS A 62 4.26 -2.25 8.48
C CYS A 62 3.29 -1.75 9.54
N TYR A 63 3.46 -0.51 9.98
CA TYR A 63 2.57 0.07 10.99
C TYR A 63 1.16 0.23 10.45
N PHE A 64 1.02 0.60 9.17
CA PHE A 64 -0.30 0.70 8.58
C PHE A 64 -1.01 -0.64 8.64
N ILE A 65 -0.35 -1.71 8.19
CA ILE A 65 -0.97 -3.05 8.19
C ILE A 65 -1.37 -3.46 9.61
N ALA A 66 -0.50 -3.16 10.59
CA ALA A 66 -0.78 -3.51 11.98
C ALA A 66 -2.01 -2.79 12.51
N ASN A 67 -2.34 -1.62 11.97
CA ASN A 67 -3.47 -0.81 12.40
C ASN A 67 -4.68 -0.92 11.47
N ALA A 68 -4.64 -1.82 10.50
CA ALA A 68 -5.69 -1.95 9.50
C ALA A 68 -6.53 -3.22 9.69
N ALA A 69 -6.52 -3.79 10.88
CA ALA A 69 -7.23 -5.04 11.14
C ALA A 69 -8.73 -4.92 10.91
N THR A 70 -9.31 -3.74 11.16
CA THR A 70 -10.75 -3.54 10.97
C THR A 70 -11.12 -3.23 9.51
N TRP A 71 -10.14 -3.01 8.64
CA TRP A 71 -10.40 -2.82 7.22
C TRP A 71 -10.54 -4.19 6.59
N ARG A 72 -11.73 -4.50 6.11
CA ARG A 72 -12.06 -5.84 5.62
C ARG A 72 -12.69 -5.78 4.25
N GLY A 73 -12.81 -6.94 3.62
CA GLY A 73 -13.41 -7.07 2.30
C GLY A 73 -12.38 -7.47 1.28
N ASP A 74 -12.84 -7.63 0.03
CA ASP A 74 -11.98 -8.10 -1.05
C ASP A 74 -10.86 -7.12 -1.37
N THR A 75 -11.19 -5.83 -1.43
CA THR A 75 -10.18 -4.81 -1.70
C THR A 75 -9.13 -4.79 -0.58
N ALA A 76 -9.59 -4.87 0.67
CA ALA A 76 -8.66 -4.87 1.80
C ALA A 76 -7.71 -6.06 1.74
N ARG A 77 -8.25 -7.24 1.45
CA ARG A 77 -7.43 -8.45 1.35
C ARG A 77 -6.39 -8.33 0.25
N ARG A 78 -6.82 -7.87 -0.91
CA ARG A 78 -5.93 -7.73 -2.06
C ARG A 78 -4.82 -6.71 -1.80
N VAL A 79 -5.18 -5.55 -1.28
CA VAL A 79 -4.22 -4.48 -1.04
C VAL A 79 -3.25 -4.86 0.08
N LYS A 80 -3.75 -5.47 1.15
CA LYS A 80 -2.86 -5.91 2.23
C LYS A 80 -1.87 -6.95 1.74
N ALA A 81 -2.32 -7.86 0.87
CA ALA A 81 -1.42 -8.86 0.28
C ALA A 81 -0.37 -8.19 -0.60
N GLU A 82 -0.78 -7.18 -1.36
CA GLU A 82 0.14 -6.43 -2.20
C GLU A 82 1.20 -5.73 -1.36
N LEU A 83 0.80 -5.08 -0.28
CA LEU A 83 1.74 -4.40 0.61
C LEU A 83 2.71 -5.39 1.27
N ARG A 84 2.20 -6.53 1.71
CA ARG A 84 3.06 -7.55 2.31
C ARG A 84 4.06 -8.10 1.31
N ALA A 85 3.66 -8.25 0.06
CA ALA A 85 4.56 -8.70 -0.99
C ALA A 85 5.69 -7.71 -1.23
N MET A 86 5.38 -6.41 -1.18
CA MET A 86 6.40 -5.37 -1.30
C MET A 86 7.41 -5.46 -0.16
N LEU A 87 6.93 -5.71 1.06
CA LEU A 87 7.80 -5.83 2.22
C LEU A 87 8.72 -7.04 2.10
N LYS A 88 8.20 -8.14 1.57
CA LYS A 88 9.00 -9.35 1.37
C LYS A 88 10.05 -9.16 0.28
N GLY A 89 9.66 -8.54 -0.81
CA GLY A 89 10.54 -8.37 -1.95
C GLY A 89 11.56 -7.27 -1.76
N GLY A 90 11.22 -6.34 -0.89
CA GLY A 90 12.11 -5.25 -0.61
C GLY A 90 13.14 -5.61 0.42
#